data_1e3bc1b78f3ce243b8cd5e059565acbb
#
_entry.id   1e3bc1b78f3ce243b8cd5e059565acbb
#
_cell.length_a   1.000
_cell.length_b   1.000
_cell.length_c   1.000
_cell.angle_alpha   90.00
_cell.angle_beta   90.00
_cell.angle_gamma   90.00
#
_symmetry.space_group_name_H-M   'P 1'
#
loop_
_entity.id
_entity.type
_entity.pdbx_description
1 polymer ?
#
loop_
_entity_poly.entity_id
_entity_poly.type
_entity_poly.pdbx_seq_one_letter_code
_entity_poly.pdbx_strand_id
1 'polypeptide(L)'
;MVTKQKSIINRILKNTERPLSRDEILVKGREHLPRLGSATVDRFIKQMCENFELVGLSFPGQPTRYELPAEKEHPHFICRVCEKVFDLDIPMRLPKVTLPNGFNLSGGEVVYSGTCPKCDGKI
;
A
#
# COMPACT_ATOMS: atom_id res chain seq x y z
N MET A 1 19.90 -13.65 -3.77
CA MET A 1 19.63 -14.67 -2.74
C MET A 1 18.46 -14.24 -1.86
N VAL A 2 17.50 -15.13 -1.64
CA VAL A 2 16.35 -14.83 -0.78
C VAL A 2 16.72 -15.13 0.66
N THR A 3 16.69 -14.13 1.53
CA THR A 3 16.93 -14.32 2.95
C THR A 3 15.63 -14.70 3.66
N LYS A 4 15.75 -15.21 4.88
CA LYS A 4 14.59 -15.52 5.71
C LYS A 4 13.74 -14.28 5.98
N GLN A 5 14.39 -13.13 6.24
CA GLN A 5 13.70 -11.86 6.48
C GLN A 5 12.91 -11.42 5.24
N LYS A 6 13.53 -11.49 4.06
CA LYS A 6 12.85 -11.11 2.81
C LYS A 6 11.66 -12.02 2.52
N SER A 7 11.80 -13.32 2.74
CA SER A 7 10.70 -14.29 2.58
C SER A 7 9.52 -13.97 3.47
N ILE A 8 9.76 -13.58 4.71
CA ILE A 8 8.71 -13.24 5.65
C ILE A 8 7.99 -11.96 5.24
N ILE A 9 8.74 -10.93 4.84
CA ILE A 9 8.14 -9.68 4.35
C ILE A 9 7.24 -9.96 3.14
N ASN A 10 7.72 -10.75 2.20
CA ASN A 10 6.96 -11.11 1.01
C ASN A 10 5.67 -11.88 1.37
N ARG A 11 5.77 -12.83 2.30
CA ARG A 11 4.60 -13.59 2.77
C ARG A 11 3.56 -12.69 3.45
N ILE A 12 4.01 -11.76 4.28
CA ILE A 12 3.12 -10.79 4.95
C ILE A 12 2.33 -10.01 3.91
N LEU A 13 3.01 -9.50 2.88
CA LEU A 13 2.38 -8.70 1.83
C LEU A 13 1.44 -9.53 0.96
N LYS A 14 1.76 -10.81 0.72
CA LYS A 14 0.86 -11.72 -0.02
C LYS A 14 -0.42 -12.04 0.74
N ASN A 15 -0.35 -12.11 2.07
CA ASN A 15 -1.48 -12.49 2.91
C ASN A 15 -2.29 -11.29 3.42
N THR A 16 -1.91 -10.09 3.02
CA THR A 16 -2.58 -8.86 3.43
C THR A 16 -3.37 -8.31 2.24
N GLU A 17 -4.64 -8.00 2.46
CA GLU A 17 -5.51 -7.47 1.41
C GLU A 17 -5.46 -5.94 1.30
N ARG A 18 -4.52 -5.29 1.98
CA ARG A 18 -4.37 -3.85 1.98
C ARG A 18 -2.90 -3.44 1.99
N PRO A 19 -2.57 -2.24 1.48
CA PRO A 19 -1.19 -1.74 1.58
C PRO A 19 -0.79 -1.52 3.05
N LEU A 20 0.45 -1.83 3.36
CA LEU A 20 1.01 -1.70 4.71
C LEU A 20 2.11 -0.65 4.76
N SER A 21 2.12 0.14 5.82
CA SER A 21 3.25 1.03 6.11
C SER A 21 4.46 0.20 6.58
N ARG A 22 5.63 0.84 6.58
CA ARG A 22 6.85 0.21 7.09
C ARG A 22 6.66 -0.28 8.53
N ASP A 23 6.04 0.52 9.38
CA ASP A 23 5.82 0.15 10.78
C ASP A 23 4.87 -1.05 10.90
N GLU A 24 3.84 -1.12 10.07
CA GLU A 24 2.94 -2.27 10.05
C GLU A 24 3.66 -3.54 9.60
N ILE A 25 4.52 -3.44 8.59
CA ILE A 25 5.34 -4.56 8.13
C ILE A 25 6.27 -5.03 9.24
N LEU A 26 6.90 -4.10 9.96
CA LEU A 26 7.80 -4.42 11.06
C LEU A 26 7.07 -5.16 12.19
N VAL A 27 5.90 -4.66 12.61
CA VAL A 27 5.09 -5.28 13.66
C VAL A 27 4.68 -6.69 13.27
N LYS A 28 4.17 -6.87 12.05
CA LYS A 28 3.77 -8.20 11.56
C LYS A 28 4.98 -9.13 11.39
N GLY A 29 6.11 -8.59 10.93
CA GLY A 29 7.34 -9.37 10.77
C GLY A 29 7.88 -9.89 12.09
N ARG A 30 7.75 -9.11 13.16
CA ARG A 30 8.19 -9.51 14.50
C ARG A 30 7.35 -10.61 15.12
N GLU A 31 6.16 -10.88 14.60
CA GLU A 31 5.37 -12.04 14.99
C GLU A 31 6.06 -13.35 14.57
N HIS A 32 6.86 -13.31 13.50
CA HIS A 32 7.59 -14.46 12.96
C HIS A 32 9.07 -14.42 13.34
N LEU A 33 9.66 -13.23 13.39
CA LEU A 33 11.06 -12.98 13.73
C LEU A 33 11.12 -11.89 14.80
N PRO A 34 11.04 -12.25 16.10
CA PRO A 34 10.97 -11.24 17.18
C PRO A 34 12.13 -10.23 17.20
N ARG A 35 13.28 -10.59 16.63
CA ARG A 35 14.46 -9.72 16.60
C ARG A 35 14.61 -8.94 15.30
N LEU A 36 13.61 -8.99 14.43
CA LEU A 36 13.63 -8.24 13.18
C LEU A 36 13.79 -6.75 13.48
N GLY A 37 14.83 -6.14 12.92
CA GLY A 37 15.11 -4.72 13.14
C GLY A 37 14.51 -3.83 12.08
N SER A 38 14.24 -2.57 12.44
CA SER A 38 13.69 -1.59 11.51
C SER A 38 14.63 -1.29 10.35
N ALA A 39 15.94 -1.22 10.60
CA ALA A 39 16.92 -0.99 9.55
C ALA A 39 16.93 -2.11 8.51
N THR A 40 16.76 -3.36 8.95
CA THR A 40 16.67 -4.50 8.04
C THR A 40 15.42 -4.41 7.16
N VAL A 41 14.27 -4.07 7.76
CA VAL A 41 13.02 -3.88 7.02
C VAL A 41 13.17 -2.75 6.00
N ASP A 42 13.72 -1.61 6.40
CA ASP A 42 13.93 -0.46 5.51
C ASP A 42 14.82 -0.85 4.31
N ARG A 43 15.88 -1.60 4.56
CA ARG A 43 16.77 -2.06 3.50
C ARG A 43 16.06 -2.96 2.49
N PHE A 44 15.27 -3.93 2.97
CA PHE A 44 14.54 -4.83 2.08
C PHE A 44 13.44 -4.12 1.31
N ILE A 45 12.71 -3.21 1.96
CA ILE A 45 11.69 -2.40 1.26
C ILE A 45 12.34 -1.61 0.11
N LYS A 46 13.47 -0.95 0.40
CA LYS A 46 14.21 -0.19 -0.62
C LYS A 46 14.64 -1.08 -1.79
N GLN A 47 15.25 -2.22 -1.50
CA GLN A 47 15.70 -3.16 -2.54
C GLN A 47 14.54 -3.70 -3.36
N MET A 48 13.44 -4.07 -2.70
CA MET A 48 12.28 -4.62 -3.38
C MET A 48 11.60 -3.57 -4.28
N CYS A 49 11.54 -2.32 -3.85
CA CYS A 49 11.03 -1.23 -4.67
C CYS A 49 11.93 -0.98 -5.88
N GLU A 50 13.25 -0.97 -5.70
CA GLU A 50 14.21 -0.79 -6.79
C GLU A 50 14.11 -1.92 -7.82
N ASN A 51 13.78 -3.13 -7.39
CA ASN A 51 13.63 -4.30 -8.26
C ASN A 51 12.21 -4.50 -8.79
N PHE A 52 11.32 -3.54 -8.58
CA PHE A 52 9.91 -3.62 -8.99
C PHE A 52 9.16 -4.82 -8.38
N GLU A 53 9.64 -5.32 -7.25
CA GLU A 53 8.97 -6.38 -6.49
C GLU A 53 7.94 -5.81 -5.51
N LEU A 54 7.96 -4.51 -5.30
CA LEU A 54 7.10 -3.82 -4.33
C LEU A 54 6.76 -2.44 -4.89
N VAL A 55 5.54 -1.99 -4.65
CA VAL A 55 5.07 -0.67 -5.05
C VAL A 55 4.84 0.19 -3.81
N GLY A 56 5.45 1.37 -3.80
CA GLY A 56 5.20 2.36 -2.76
C GLY A 56 4.06 3.30 -3.16
N LEU A 57 3.13 3.51 -2.26
CA LEU A 57 1.97 4.37 -2.45
C LEU A 57 2.02 5.53 -1.47
N SER A 58 1.86 6.75 -1.99
CA SER A 58 1.87 7.95 -1.17
C SER A 58 0.50 8.61 -1.19
N PHE A 59 -0.07 8.82 -0.01
CA PHE A 59 -1.35 9.51 0.17
C PHE A 59 -1.16 10.69 1.10
N PRO A 60 -1.85 11.82 0.89
CA PRO A 60 -1.72 12.99 1.75
C PRO A 60 -2.00 12.67 3.22
N GLY A 61 -1.13 13.10 4.12
CA GLY A 61 -1.28 12.88 5.56
C GLY A 61 -1.03 11.47 6.04
N GLN A 62 -0.53 10.59 5.16
CA GLN A 62 -0.30 9.18 5.45
C GLN A 62 1.19 8.85 5.30
N PRO A 63 1.72 7.87 6.07
CA PRO A 63 3.02 7.32 5.74
C PRO A 63 2.95 6.60 4.40
N THR A 64 4.09 6.46 3.72
CA THR A 64 4.15 5.64 2.51
C THR A 64 3.71 4.22 2.85
N ARG A 65 2.87 3.65 2.00
CA ARG A 65 2.39 2.28 2.15
C ARG A 65 2.86 1.44 0.98
N TYR A 66 2.98 0.15 1.22
CA TYR A 66 3.58 -0.76 0.25
C TYR A 66 2.65 -1.92 -0.04
N GLU A 67 2.60 -2.32 -1.30
CA GLU A 67 1.87 -3.51 -1.73
C GLU A 67 2.64 -4.22 -2.84
N LEU A 68 2.30 -5.47 -3.07
CA LEU A 68 2.84 -6.21 -4.20
C LEU A 68 2.26 -5.66 -5.49
N PRO A 69 3.02 -5.69 -6.61
CA PRO A 69 2.49 -5.22 -7.89
C PRO A 69 1.21 -5.96 -8.26
N ALA A 70 0.21 -5.23 -8.72
CA ALA A 70 -1.06 -5.78 -9.15
C ALA A 70 -1.14 -5.80 -10.68
N GLU A 71 -1.84 -6.78 -11.23
CA GLU A 71 -2.03 -6.88 -12.68
C GLU A 71 -2.94 -5.78 -13.23
N LYS A 72 -3.87 -5.29 -12.40
CA LYS A 72 -4.83 -4.25 -12.78
C LYS A 72 -4.77 -3.10 -11.79
N GLU A 73 -4.91 -1.90 -12.31
CA GLU A 73 -5.09 -0.72 -11.47
C GLU A 73 -6.42 -0.84 -10.71
N HIS A 74 -6.42 -0.39 -9.47
CA HIS A 74 -7.57 -0.47 -8.58
C HIS A 74 -7.67 0.80 -7.75
N PRO A 75 -8.90 1.20 -7.36
CA PRO A 75 -9.06 2.32 -6.44
C PRO A 75 -8.60 1.95 -5.04
N HIS A 76 -8.23 2.97 -4.27
CA HIS A 76 -7.89 2.83 -2.86
C HIS A 76 -8.95 3.52 -2.00
N PHE A 77 -9.06 3.09 -0.76
CA PHE A 77 -9.98 3.68 0.21
C PHE A 77 -9.22 3.96 1.51
N ILE A 78 -9.36 5.18 2.00
CA ILE A 78 -8.73 5.60 3.28
C ILE A 78 -9.83 5.70 4.32
N CYS A 79 -9.72 4.91 5.40
CA CYS A 79 -10.60 5.04 6.54
C CYS A 79 -10.16 6.23 7.39
N ARG A 80 -11.07 7.17 7.62
CA ARG A 80 -10.73 8.36 8.39
C ARG A 80 -10.74 8.14 9.90
N VAL A 81 -11.17 6.98 10.36
CA VAL A 81 -11.17 6.63 11.77
C VAL A 81 -9.90 5.87 12.13
N CYS A 82 -9.61 4.75 11.48
CA CYS A 82 -8.41 3.96 11.77
C CYS A 82 -7.19 4.32 10.91
N GLU A 83 -7.39 5.19 9.92
CA GLU A 83 -6.35 5.68 9.01
C GLU A 83 -5.69 4.60 8.14
N LYS A 84 -6.24 3.40 8.10
CA LYS A 84 -5.76 2.35 7.22
C LYS A 84 -6.19 2.59 5.78
N VAL A 85 -5.36 2.14 4.85
CA VAL A 85 -5.64 2.19 3.42
C VAL A 85 -6.00 0.78 2.95
N PHE A 86 -7.05 0.70 2.13
CA PHE A 86 -7.54 -0.57 1.59
C PHE A 86 -7.53 -0.54 0.08
N ASP A 87 -7.26 -1.69 -0.53
CA ASP A 87 -7.47 -1.90 -1.95
C ASP A 87 -8.94 -2.26 -2.17
N LEU A 88 -9.56 -1.63 -3.16
CA LEU A 88 -10.94 -1.94 -3.50
C LEU A 88 -10.99 -2.80 -4.76
N ASP A 89 -11.64 -3.95 -4.67
CA ASP A 89 -11.86 -4.83 -5.81
C ASP A 89 -13.11 -4.39 -6.59
N ILE A 90 -13.02 -3.19 -7.13
CA ILE A 90 -14.06 -2.61 -7.98
C ILE A 90 -13.39 -1.98 -9.20
N PRO A 91 -14.12 -1.79 -10.32
CA PRO A 91 -13.52 -1.17 -11.49
C PRO A 91 -13.06 0.25 -11.20
N MET A 92 -11.85 0.58 -11.68
CA MET A 92 -11.35 1.94 -11.61
C MET A 92 -11.86 2.72 -12.82
N ARG A 93 -12.74 3.68 -12.56
CA ARG A 93 -13.32 4.53 -13.60
C ARG A 93 -12.91 5.96 -13.38
N LEU A 94 -12.13 6.49 -14.31
CA LEU A 94 -11.72 7.89 -14.31
C LEU A 94 -12.75 8.71 -15.07
N PRO A 95 -13.13 9.90 -14.57
CA PRO A 95 -14.01 10.78 -15.30
C PRO A 95 -13.33 11.28 -16.58
N LYS A 96 -14.11 11.54 -17.62
CA LYS A 96 -13.59 12.21 -18.80
C LYS A 96 -13.33 13.67 -18.46
N VAL A 97 -12.12 14.14 -18.73
CA VAL A 97 -11.73 15.52 -18.45
C VAL A 97 -11.17 16.16 -19.70
N THR A 98 -11.48 17.46 -19.87
CA THR A 98 -10.87 18.29 -20.91
C THR A 98 -9.80 19.13 -20.24
N LEU A 99 -8.55 18.90 -20.61
CA LEU A 99 -7.42 19.61 -20.02
C LEU A 99 -7.12 20.90 -20.81
N PRO A 100 -6.52 21.90 -20.14
CA PRO A 100 -6.05 23.09 -20.85
C PRO A 100 -5.01 22.74 -21.90
N ASN A 101 -4.79 23.66 -22.85
CA ASN A 101 -3.78 23.48 -23.90
C ASN A 101 -2.41 23.19 -23.30
N GLY A 102 -1.71 22.22 -23.88
CA GLY A 102 -0.37 21.83 -23.45
C GLY A 102 -0.32 20.72 -22.41
N PHE A 103 -1.48 20.35 -21.85
CA PHE A 103 -1.56 19.22 -20.92
C PHE A 103 -1.95 17.95 -21.65
N ASN A 104 -1.21 16.88 -21.42
CA ASN A 104 -1.47 15.56 -21.99
C ASN A 104 -1.78 14.58 -20.86
N LEU A 105 -2.98 14.00 -20.88
CA LEU A 105 -3.39 13.05 -19.86
C LEU A 105 -2.82 11.67 -20.18
N SER A 106 -2.09 11.08 -19.23
CA SER A 106 -1.57 9.70 -19.35
C SER A 106 -2.17 8.73 -18.34
N GLY A 107 -2.91 9.21 -17.36
CA GLY A 107 -3.54 8.36 -16.37
C GLY A 107 -4.03 9.15 -15.18
N GLY A 108 -4.48 8.43 -14.16
CA GLY A 108 -4.96 9.03 -12.92
C GLY A 108 -5.11 7.98 -11.84
N GLU A 109 -5.42 8.45 -10.64
CA GLU A 109 -5.67 7.60 -9.48
C GLU A 109 -7.02 7.93 -8.88
N VAL A 110 -7.65 6.93 -8.25
CA VAL A 110 -8.92 7.12 -7.54
C VAL A 110 -8.70 6.73 -6.09
N VAL A 111 -8.96 7.67 -5.19
CA VAL A 111 -8.85 7.45 -3.75
C VAL A 111 -10.16 7.89 -3.12
N TYR A 112 -10.88 6.95 -2.54
CA TYR A 112 -12.08 7.24 -1.77
C TYR A 112 -11.74 7.35 -0.29
N SER A 113 -12.56 8.03 0.47
CA SER A 113 -12.38 8.15 1.92
C SER A 113 -13.73 8.05 2.62
N GLY A 114 -13.69 7.58 3.87
CA GLY A 114 -14.89 7.39 4.66
C GLY A 114 -14.58 6.53 5.87
N THR A 115 -15.44 5.59 6.20
CA THR A 115 -15.24 4.63 7.30
C THR A 115 -15.21 3.21 6.76
N CYS A 116 -14.26 2.41 7.25
CA CYS A 116 -14.18 0.99 6.87
C CYS A 116 -15.21 0.17 7.66
N PRO A 117 -15.48 -1.10 7.27
CA PRO A 117 -16.48 -1.92 7.94
C PRO A 117 -16.28 -2.07 9.45
N LYS A 118 -15.02 -2.11 9.91
CA LYS A 118 -14.72 -2.23 11.35
C LYS A 118 -14.96 -0.92 12.11
N CYS A 119 -14.88 0.22 11.43
CA CYS A 119 -15.01 1.54 12.04
C CYS A 119 -16.38 2.16 11.83
N ASP A 120 -17.22 1.57 11.00
CA ASP A 120 -18.56 2.08 10.73
C ASP A 120 -19.36 2.16 12.04
N GLY A 121 -19.95 3.32 12.28
CA GLY A 121 -20.71 3.57 13.51
C GLY A 121 -19.88 3.95 14.73
N LYS A 122 -18.56 4.08 14.59
CA LYS A 122 -17.67 4.46 15.70
C LYS A 122 -17.29 5.94 15.72
N ILE A 123 -17.91 6.73 14.90
CA ILE A 123 -17.68 8.17 14.86
C ILE A 123 -18.56 8.89 15.89
#